data_2d2d3b662afc8f55987b94d5900dafcc
#
_entry.id   2d2d3b662afc8f55987b94d5900dafcc
#
_cell.length_a   1.000
_cell.length_b   1.000
_cell.length_c   1.000
_cell.angle_alpha   90.00
_cell.angle_beta   90.00
_cell.angle_gamma   90.00
#
_symmetry.space_group_name_H-M   'P 1'
#
loop_
_entity.id
_entity.type
_entity.pdbx_description
1 polymer ?
#
loop_
_entity_poly.entity_id
_entity_poly.type
_entity_poly.pdbx_seq_one_letter_code
_entity_poly.pdbx_strand_id
1 'polypeptide(L)'
;MHIDYLCDHPELIEELATLNFKEWGEFRPGQTVEHRIEHMRESCGKGAVPSVVVALEGSRLLGGALLIESDLKLRPNLTPWLAGVYVKAEERGRGIASQLVDRVVAEAAALGVPELYLYTDTSQSLYARLGWEVVEELVYEELPVTVMKYVILR
;
A
#
# COMPACT_ATOMS: atom_id res chain seq x y z
N MET A 1 13.99 -0.26 -14.21
CA MET A 1 12.92 -0.47 -13.22
C MET A 1 11.58 -0.12 -13.87
N HIS A 2 10.58 -0.97 -13.67
CA HIS A 2 9.24 -0.70 -14.16
C HIS A 2 8.22 -1.16 -13.12
N ILE A 3 6.97 -0.70 -13.27
CA ILE A 3 5.88 -1.02 -12.34
C ILE A 3 4.79 -1.77 -13.11
N ASP A 4 4.40 -2.94 -12.60
CA ASP A 4 3.38 -3.80 -13.20
C ASP A 4 2.33 -4.16 -12.16
N TYR A 5 1.24 -4.76 -12.61
CA TYR A 5 0.28 -5.39 -11.70
C TYR A 5 0.83 -6.70 -11.18
N LEU A 6 0.67 -6.94 -9.89
CA LEU A 6 1.11 -8.20 -9.27
C LEU A 6 0.43 -9.41 -9.93
N CYS A 7 -0.81 -9.28 -10.37
CA CYS A 7 -1.55 -10.40 -10.96
C CYS A 7 -0.91 -10.92 -12.26
N ASP A 8 -0.06 -10.11 -12.90
CA ASP A 8 0.72 -10.56 -14.07
C ASP A 8 2.00 -11.29 -13.68
N HIS A 9 2.31 -11.33 -12.38
CA HIS A 9 3.49 -11.97 -11.82
C HIS A 9 3.12 -12.80 -10.59
N PRO A 10 2.24 -13.82 -10.76
CA PRO A 10 1.72 -14.56 -9.59
C PRO A 10 2.81 -15.29 -8.80
N GLU A 11 3.96 -15.56 -9.40
CA GLU A 11 5.11 -16.16 -8.72
C GLU A 11 5.71 -15.24 -7.64
N LEU A 12 5.38 -13.95 -7.66
CA LEU A 12 5.89 -12.98 -6.69
C LEU A 12 4.94 -12.75 -5.51
N ILE A 13 3.74 -13.31 -5.53
CA ILE A 13 2.73 -13.08 -4.49
C ILE A 13 3.26 -13.50 -3.12
N GLU A 14 3.82 -14.68 -3.03
CA GLU A 14 4.33 -15.21 -1.76
C GLU A 14 5.46 -14.37 -1.20
N GLU A 15 6.38 -13.94 -2.05
CA GLU A 15 7.50 -13.09 -1.63
C GLU A 15 7.00 -11.75 -1.09
N LEU A 16 6.14 -11.07 -1.82
CA LEU A 16 5.63 -9.76 -1.39
C LEU A 16 4.80 -9.88 -0.12
N ALA A 17 3.93 -10.89 -0.04
CA ALA A 17 3.11 -11.10 1.14
C ALA A 17 3.95 -11.39 2.39
N THR A 18 5.01 -12.17 2.24
CA THR A 18 5.92 -12.49 3.35
C THR A 18 6.64 -11.24 3.84
N LEU A 19 7.13 -10.41 2.93
CA LEU A 19 7.79 -9.15 3.28
C LEU A 19 6.81 -8.19 3.98
N ASN A 20 5.61 -8.10 3.47
CA ASN A 20 4.54 -7.27 4.04
C ASN A 20 4.18 -7.74 5.46
N PHE A 21 4.06 -9.06 5.66
CA PHE A 21 3.75 -9.64 6.96
C PHE A 21 4.85 -9.34 7.99
N LYS A 22 6.11 -9.44 7.60
CA LYS A 22 7.23 -9.13 8.49
C LYS A 22 7.22 -7.67 8.92
N GLU A 23 6.83 -6.76 8.04
CA GLU A 23 6.84 -5.33 8.33
C GLU A 23 5.65 -4.90 9.18
N TRP A 24 4.46 -5.41 8.89
CA TRP A 24 3.22 -4.90 9.49
C TRP A 24 2.33 -5.96 10.15
N GLY A 25 2.84 -7.16 10.38
CA GLY A 25 2.05 -8.21 11.03
C GLY A 25 1.53 -7.83 12.40
N GLU A 26 2.24 -6.95 13.10
CA GLU A 26 1.84 -6.47 14.43
C GLU A 26 0.51 -5.69 14.41
N PHE A 27 0.13 -5.10 13.28
CA PHE A 27 -1.16 -4.41 13.13
C PHE A 27 -2.33 -5.38 12.91
N ARG A 28 -2.05 -6.66 12.78
CA ARG A 28 -3.06 -7.69 12.52
C ARG A 28 -2.84 -8.88 13.45
N PRO A 29 -3.02 -8.71 14.79
CA PRO A 29 -2.80 -9.81 15.74
C PRO A 29 -3.60 -11.02 15.35
N GLY A 30 -2.99 -12.20 15.43
CA GLY A 30 -3.64 -13.46 15.11
C GLY A 30 -3.59 -13.87 13.64
N GLN A 31 -3.12 -13.00 12.75
CA GLN A 31 -2.89 -13.39 11.36
C GLN A 31 -1.57 -14.15 11.22
N THR A 32 -1.56 -15.13 10.32
CA THR A 32 -0.36 -15.87 9.95
C THR A 32 0.16 -15.37 8.61
N VAL A 33 1.38 -15.79 8.24
CA VAL A 33 1.90 -15.47 6.90
C VAL A 33 1.03 -16.09 5.81
N GLU A 34 0.46 -17.29 6.07
CA GLU A 34 -0.44 -17.95 5.12
C GLU A 34 -1.71 -17.12 4.88
N HIS A 35 -2.27 -16.53 5.94
CA HIS A 35 -3.41 -15.61 5.82
C HIS A 35 -3.04 -14.41 4.95
N ARG A 36 -1.83 -13.86 5.13
CA ARG A 36 -1.38 -12.71 4.35
C ARG A 36 -1.18 -13.06 2.88
N ILE A 37 -0.62 -14.25 2.61
CA ILE A 37 -0.44 -14.73 1.24
C ILE A 37 -1.79 -14.86 0.53
N GLU A 38 -2.77 -15.48 1.20
CA GLU A 38 -4.10 -15.66 0.63
C GLU A 38 -4.80 -14.32 0.42
N HIS A 39 -4.71 -13.41 1.38
CA HIS A 39 -5.28 -12.07 1.26
C HIS A 39 -4.65 -11.30 0.09
N MET A 40 -3.34 -11.40 -0.08
CA MET A 40 -2.63 -10.76 -1.19
C MET A 40 -3.10 -11.35 -2.53
N ARG A 41 -3.29 -12.67 -2.59
CA ARG A 41 -3.80 -13.33 -3.80
C ARG A 41 -5.19 -12.83 -4.16
N GLU A 42 -6.06 -12.70 -3.16
CA GLU A 42 -7.42 -12.17 -3.34
C GLU A 42 -7.44 -10.70 -3.75
N SER A 43 -6.39 -9.95 -3.40
CA SER A 43 -6.28 -8.52 -3.71
C SER A 43 -5.74 -8.25 -5.10
N CYS A 44 -5.34 -9.30 -5.84
CA CYS A 44 -4.79 -9.13 -7.18
C CYS A 44 -5.88 -8.80 -8.20
N GLY A 45 -5.89 -7.55 -8.64
CA GLY A 45 -6.81 -7.06 -9.68
C GLY A 45 -6.07 -6.12 -10.61
N LYS A 46 -6.75 -5.69 -11.65
CA LYS A 46 -6.23 -4.72 -12.62
C LYS A 46 -7.27 -3.64 -12.85
N GLY A 47 -6.86 -2.37 -12.65
CA GLY A 47 -7.76 -1.25 -12.88
C GLY A 47 -9.02 -1.34 -12.02
N ALA A 48 -8.87 -1.78 -10.78
CA ALA A 48 -9.99 -2.04 -9.87
C ALA A 48 -9.53 -1.91 -8.42
N VAL A 49 -10.46 -1.91 -7.50
CA VAL A 49 -10.22 -2.06 -6.07
C VAL A 49 -10.79 -3.43 -5.67
N PRO A 50 -9.98 -4.33 -5.12
CA PRO A 50 -8.56 -4.18 -4.82
C PRO A 50 -7.64 -4.42 -6.01
N SER A 51 -6.42 -3.90 -5.91
CA SER A 51 -5.35 -4.21 -6.85
C SER A 51 -4.01 -4.04 -6.15
N VAL A 52 -2.97 -4.67 -6.71
CA VAL A 52 -1.61 -4.60 -6.16
C VAL A 52 -0.67 -4.30 -7.30
N VAL A 53 0.22 -3.33 -7.08
CA VAL A 53 1.28 -3.01 -8.04
C VAL A 53 2.64 -3.35 -7.45
N VAL A 54 3.57 -3.73 -8.31
CA VAL A 54 4.93 -4.11 -7.92
C VAL A 54 5.96 -3.36 -8.75
N ALA A 55 7.06 -3.02 -8.13
CA ALA A 55 8.23 -2.47 -8.81
C ALA A 55 9.20 -3.60 -9.08
N LEU A 56 9.64 -3.70 -10.32
CA LEU A 56 10.46 -4.80 -10.82
C LEU A 56 11.73 -4.30 -11.51
N GLU A 57 12.80 -5.07 -11.38
CA GLU A 57 13.98 -4.92 -12.18
C GLU A 57 14.21 -6.27 -12.87
N GLY A 58 13.87 -6.37 -14.16
CA GLY A 58 13.73 -7.66 -14.82
C GLY A 58 12.60 -8.44 -14.14
N SER A 59 12.90 -9.65 -13.65
CA SER A 59 11.93 -10.47 -12.91
C SER A 59 12.10 -10.35 -11.39
N ARG A 60 12.98 -9.45 -10.93
CA ARG A 60 13.30 -9.30 -9.50
C ARG A 60 12.37 -8.29 -8.86
N LEU A 61 11.74 -8.67 -7.75
CA LEU A 61 10.86 -7.80 -6.98
C LEU A 61 11.69 -6.78 -6.20
N LEU A 62 11.34 -5.50 -6.34
CA LEU A 62 11.96 -4.42 -5.56
C LEU A 62 11.04 -3.93 -4.44
N GLY A 63 9.73 -3.95 -4.66
CA GLY A 63 8.76 -3.49 -3.70
C GLY A 63 7.35 -3.57 -4.26
N GLY A 64 6.37 -3.10 -3.49
CA GLY A 64 4.98 -3.13 -3.91
C GLY A 64 4.11 -2.19 -3.11
N ALA A 65 2.87 -2.04 -3.56
CA ALA A 65 1.85 -1.23 -2.90
C ALA A 65 0.46 -1.74 -3.27
N LEU A 66 -0.50 -1.54 -2.38
CA LEU A 66 -1.86 -2.00 -2.56
C LEU A 66 -2.84 -0.82 -2.65
N LEU A 67 -3.87 -1.01 -3.46
CA LEU A 67 -5.07 -0.18 -3.46
C LEU A 67 -6.21 -1.08 -2.97
N ILE A 68 -6.76 -0.79 -1.80
CA ILE A 68 -7.76 -1.64 -1.17
C ILE A 68 -8.93 -0.82 -0.65
N GLU A 69 -10.06 -1.49 -0.41
CA GLU A 69 -11.28 -0.82 0.02
C GLU A 69 -11.18 -0.30 1.46
N SER A 70 -10.60 -1.08 2.36
CA SER A 70 -10.50 -0.72 3.77
C SER A 70 -9.19 -1.24 4.37
N ASP A 71 -8.49 -0.39 5.14
CA ASP A 71 -7.22 -0.76 5.76
C ASP A 71 -7.19 -0.50 7.27
N LEU A 72 -7.99 0.43 7.77
CA LEU A 72 -8.02 0.79 9.17
C LEU A 72 -9.40 0.54 9.73
N LYS A 73 -9.52 -0.46 10.60
CA LYS A 73 -10.81 -0.88 11.18
C LYS A 73 -11.49 0.24 11.96
N LEU A 74 -10.70 1.15 12.54
CA LEU A 74 -11.21 2.29 13.31
C LEU A 74 -11.88 3.34 12.44
N ARG A 75 -11.72 3.26 11.13
CA ARG A 75 -12.27 4.23 10.17
C ARG A 75 -12.93 3.50 8.99
N PRO A 76 -14.01 2.78 9.25
CA PRO A 76 -14.66 1.97 8.20
C PRO A 76 -15.32 2.80 7.10
N ASN A 77 -15.60 4.08 7.34
CA ASN A 77 -16.22 4.94 6.32
C ASN A 77 -15.21 5.56 5.36
N LEU A 78 -13.93 5.48 5.64
CA LEU A 78 -12.91 6.03 4.74
C LEU A 78 -12.53 4.95 3.72
N THR A 79 -12.59 5.30 2.43
CA THR A 79 -12.33 4.37 1.33
C THR A 79 -12.04 5.14 0.04
N PRO A 80 -11.20 4.65 -0.90
CA PRO A 80 -10.31 3.50 -0.73
C PRO A 80 -8.98 3.90 -0.07
N TRP A 81 -8.11 2.92 0.13
CA TRP A 81 -6.83 3.11 0.85
C TRP A 81 -5.64 2.70 0.00
N LEU A 82 -4.59 3.49 0.10
CA LEU A 82 -3.23 3.07 -0.25
C LEU A 82 -2.68 2.32 0.97
N ALA A 83 -2.21 1.11 0.78
CA ALA A 83 -1.75 0.28 1.89
C ALA A 83 -0.48 -0.49 1.51
N GLY A 84 0.26 -0.90 2.53
CA GLY A 84 1.37 -1.82 2.35
C GLY A 84 2.45 -1.35 1.40
N VAL A 85 2.79 -0.07 1.38
CA VAL A 85 3.89 0.44 0.57
C VAL A 85 5.20 -0.07 1.15
N TYR A 86 5.84 -0.97 0.44
CA TYR A 86 7.07 -1.63 0.89
C TYR A 86 8.13 -1.60 -0.20
N VAL A 87 9.35 -1.24 0.18
CA VAL A 87 10.53 -1.34 -0.69
C VAL A 87 11.57 -2.13 0.07
N LYS A 88 12.16 -3.14 -0.57
CA LYS A 88 13.22 -3.94 0.03
C LYS A 88 14.33 -3.03 0.57
N ALA A 89 14.86 -3.39 1.75
CA ALA A 89 15.85 -2.56 2.44
C ALA A 89 17.03 -2.16 1.56
N GLU A 90 17.55 -3.10 0.78
CA GLU A 90 18.68 -2.89 -0.11
C GLU A 90 18.37 -2.01 -1.32
N GLU A 91 17.09 -1.76 -1.58
CA GLU A 91 16.64 -0.96 -2.73
C GLU A 91 16.17 0.44 -2.35
N ARG A 92 16.21 0.79 -1.08
CA ARG A 92 15.75 2.10 -0.58
C ARG A 92 16.68 3.22 -1.01
N GLY A 93 16.15 4.46 -1.03
CA GLY A 93 16.93 5.63 -1.45
C GLY A 93 16.98 5.82 -2.96
N ARG A 94 16.17 5.10 -3.74
CA ARG A 94 16.11 5.18 -5.19
C ARG A 94 14.82 5.81 -5.71
N GLY A 95 13.94 6.28 -4.82
CA GLY A 95 12.66 6.86 -5.22
C GLY A 95 11.60 5.84 -5.60
N ILE A 96 11.80 4.56 -5.29
CA ILE A 96 10.86 3.48 -5.68
C ILE A 96 9.53 3.64 -4.95
N ALA A 97 9.57 3.95 -3.64
CA ALA A 97 8.34 4.14 -2.87
C ALA A 97 7.49 5.26 -3.47
N SER A 98 8.11 6.38 -3.83
CA SER A 98 7.39 7.50 -4.46
C SER A 98 6.74 7.10 -5.76
N GLN A 99 7.42 6.31 -6.58
CA GLN A 99 6.86 5.84 -7.86
C GLN A 99 5.70 4.87 -7.64
N LEU A 100 5.79 4.00 -6.64
CA LEU A 100 4.69 3.10 -6.29
C LEU A 100 3.47 3.88 -5.81
N VAL A 101 3.67 4.86 -4.94
CA VAL A 101 2.60 5.72 -4.45
C VAL A 101 1.94 6.47 -5.60
N ASP A 102 2.74 7.07 -6.48
CA ASP A 102 2.21 7.80 -7.64
C ASP A 102 1.41 6.88 -8.57
N ARG A 103 1.85 5.65 -8.74
CA ARG A 103 1.10 4.68 -9.55
C ARG A 103 -0.25 4.34 -8.93
N VAL A 104 -0.31 4.14 -7.61
CA VAL A 104 -1.58 3.84 -6.94
C VAL A 104 -2.52 5.05 -7.01
N VAL A 105 -1.99 6.28 -6.86
CA VAL A 105 -2.80 7.49 -7.05
C VAL A 105 -3.38 7.53 -8.47
N ALA A 106 -2.56 7.23 -9.48
CA ALA A 106 -3.02 7.20 -10.87
C ALA A 106 -4.09 6.13 -11.10
N GLU A 107 -3.95 4.95 -10.47
CA GLU A 107 -4.96 3.90 -10.56
C GLU A 107 -6.28 4.35 -9.96
N ALA A 108 -6.23 4.98 -8.78
CA ALA A 108 -7.43 5.53 -8.12
C ALA A 108 -8.08 6.62 -8.96
N ALA A 109 -7.27 7.52 -9.53
CA ALA A 109 -7.75 8.60 -10.38
C ALA A 109 -8.48 8.05 -11.62
N ALA A 110 -7.95 6.99 -12.23
CA ALA A 110 -8.58 6.35 -13.40
C ALA A 110 -9.94 5.74 -13.07
N LEU A 111 -10.17 5.40 -11.79
CA LEU A 111 -11.45 4.86 -11.32
C LEU A 111 -12.45 5.95 -10.91
N GLY A 112 -12.05 7.22 -11.00
CA GLY A 112 -12.92 8.34 -10.61
C GLY A 112 -13.01 8.56 -9.10
N VAL A 113 -12.07 8.02 -8.34
CA VAL A 113 -12.04 8.17 -6.88
C VAL A 113 -11.67 9.60 -6.51
N PRO A 114 -12.45 10.29 -5.65
CA PRO A 114 -12.15 11.69 -5.30
C PRO A 114 -11.04 11.83 -4.26
N GLU A 115 -10.91 10.90 -3.33
CA GLU A 115 -9.91 10.96 -2.27
C GLU A 115 -9.39 9.57 -1.98
N LEU A 116 -8.10 9.50 -1.64
CA LEU A 116 -7.41 8.25 -1.29
C LEU A 116 -6.81 8.42 0.10
N TYR A 117 -6.88 7.38 0.93
CA TYR A 117 -6.43 7.43 2.33
C TYR A 117 -5.26 6.50 2.57
N LEU A 118 -4.47 6.82 3.59
CA LEU A 118 -3.46 5.92 4.14
C LEU A 118 -3.31 6.16 5.64
N TYR A 119 -2.69 5.23 6.35
CA TYR A 119 -2.16 5.54 7.68
C TYR A 119 -0.70 5.07 7.74
N THR A 120 0.08 5.78 8.56
CA THR A 120 1.50 5.48 8.72
C THR A 120 1.95 5.79 10.14
N ASP A 121 2.89 5.00 10.64
CA ASP A 121 3.50 5.24 11.95
C ASP A 121 4.77 6.11 11.84
N THR A 122 5.54 5.99 10.75
CA THR A 122 6.88 6.60 10.66
C THR A 122 7.16 7.38 9.37
N SER A 123 6.28 7.34 8.37
CA SER A 123 6.58 7.88 7.03
C SER A 123 5.78 9.13 6.65
N GLN A 124 5.28 9.88 7.63
CA GLN A 124 4.48 11.09 7.40
C GLN A 124 5.17 12.08 6.46
N SER A 125 6.48 12.30 6.65
CA SER A 125 7.20 13.29 5.87
C SER A 125 7.33 12.90 4.40
N LEU A 126 7.46 11.60 4.11
CA LEU A 126 7.45 11.11 2.73
C LEU A 126 6.13 11.48 2.04
N TYR A 127 5.02 11.13 2.67
CA TYR A 127 3.71 11.36 2.08
C TYR A 127 3.37 12.84 2.00
N ALA A 128 3.77 13.64 3.00
CA ALA A 128 3.58 15.09 2.94
C ALA A 128 4.29 15.70 1.73
N ARG A 129 5.51 15.24 1.44
CA ARG A 129 6.27 15.71 0.27
C ARG A 129 5.58 15.33 -1.05
N LEU A 130 4.82 14.24 -1.06
CA LEU A 130 4.09 13.78 -2.24
C LEU A 130 2.70 14.40 -2.36
N GLY A 131 2.34 15.34 -1.47
CA GLY A 131 1.09 16.07 -1.57
C GLY A 131 -0.05 15.54 -0.70
N TRP A 132 0.23 14.60 0.19
CA TRP A 132 -0.77 14.08 1.11
C TRP A 132 -0.97 15.01 2.30
N GLU A 133 -2.19 15.11 2.78
CA GLU A 133 -2.60 15.97 3.89
C GLU A 133 -2.92 15.13 5.13
N VAL A 134 -2.58 15.63 6.32
CA VAL A 134 -2.93 14.96 7.58
C VAL A 134 -4.43 15.09 7.82
N VAL A 135 -5.09 13.97 8.09
CA VAL A 135 -6.49 13.94 8.50
C VAL A 135 -6.59 13.95 10.02
N GLU A 136 -5.89 13.04 10.68
CA GLU A 136 -5.89 12.94 12.13
C GLU A 136 -4.74 12.06 12.62
N GLU A 137 -4.47 12.16 13.92
CA GLU A 137 -3.54 11.26 14.61
C GLU A 137 -4.34 10.43 15.60
N LEU A 138 -4.03 9.14 15.70
CA LEU A 138 -4.72 8.25 16.64
C LEU A 138 -3.78 7.11 17.05
N VAL A 139 -4.23 6.28 17.99
CA VAL A 139 -3.49 5.10 18.45
C VAL A 139 -4.21 3.87 17.90
N TYR A 140 -3.45 3.03 17.18
CA TYR A 140 -3.95 1.78 16.63
C TYR A 140 -3.01 0.65 17.01
N GLU A 141 -3.55 -0.40 17.64
CA GLU A 141 -2.76 -1.53 18.13
C GLU A 141 -1.56 -1.04 18.96
N GLU A 142 -1.84 -0.13 19.90
CA GLU A 142 -0.85 0.45 20.83
C GLU A 142 0.23 1.32 20.19
N LEU A 143 0.12 1.59 18.88
CA LEU A 143 1.08 2.44 18.17
C LEU A 143 0.43 3.73 17.71
N PRO A 144 1.14 4.88 17.86
CA PRO A 144 0.62 6.12 17.28
C PRO A 144 0.72 6.08 15.76
N VAL A 145 -0.37 6.41 15.09
CA VAL A 145 -0.40 6.46 13.62
C VAL A 145 -1.02 7.77 13.17
N THR A 146 -0.64 8.19 11.96
CA THR A 146 -1.21 9.37 11.31
C THR A 146 -2.02 8.92 10.10
N VAL A 147 -3.28 9.32 10.05
CA VAL A 147 -4.15 9.10 8.89
C VAL A 147 -3.96 10.29 7.96
N MET A 148 -3.72 9.99 6.69
CA MET A 148 -3.49 11.01 5.67
C MET A 148 -4.40 10.76 4.47
N LYS A 149 -4.61 11.79 3.67
CA LYS A 149 -5.39 11.68 2.43
C LYS A 149 -4.72 12.42 1.29
N TYR A 150 -4.98 11.93 0.09
CA TYR A 150 -4.62 12.61 -1.15
C TYR A 150 -5.93 12.98 -1.88
N VAL A 151 -6.10 14.28 -2.14
CA VAL A 151 -7.30 14.77 -2.83
C VAL A 151 -7.05 14.73 -4.33
N ILE A 152 -7.80 13.87 -5.02
CA ILE A 152 -7.69 13.68 -6.47
C ILE A 152 -8.62 14.65 -7.19
N LEU A 153 -9.87 14.74 -6.73
CA LEU A 153 -10.90 15.62 -7.30
C LEU A 153 -11.35 16.61 -6.23
N ARG A 154 -11.28 17.90 -6.54
CA ARG A 154 -11.78 18.96 -5.64
C ARG A 154 -13.14 19.48 -6.05
#